data_fd1b4064d78e684464d7ffa8ec1ec789
#
_entry.id   fd1b4064d78e684464d7ffa8ec1ec789
#
_cell.length_a   1.000
_cell.length_b   1.000
_cell.length_c   1.000
_cell.angle_alpha   90.00
_cell.angle_beta   90.00
_cell.angle_gamma   90.00
#
_symmetry.space_group_name_H-M   'P 1'
#
loop_
_entity.id
_entity.type
_entity.pdbx_description
1 polymer ?
#
loop_
_entity_poly.entity_id
_entity_poly.type
_entity_poly.pdbx_seq_one_letter_code
_entity_poly.pdbx_strand_id
1 'polypeptide(L)'
;MLSYRKLAMRVLGRPLHTGGGIDSPRPASQRAAALVLTAALLTGAAFPAFADTYYIENGDITISAGESGNDVTQNNVTTKNDTNTIITNQKTDKASSNTVTINAGNDKVEVTLDNVNIKADSGSALISKGDVTLTLKGDNHLTGGNGGSSSYGGDGITSSGSLTISGGTVTATGGDSTSSVGSGGSGIYSVSGDVTISGGTVNANGGDGKNGSGGGSGIDSSGGVTVSGGTVTANGGDSKDGDGGSGGYGISSCGVAISGGTVTANGGDGGSGSGSHGGNGIYSSSGVAISGGAVTANGGDSKDGSGGNGIYSSGGVTISSGSTVTANGGNGEDGSGGRGITSNGGVTVSGGTVNANGGNSDYSNGGDGIRSLDHVAISGGTVKSNGGSGNLSGGNGIISYDIDLSGSLELTAKAGSPNGKALSRVGSELDLNTIKDKLDPGAKVTATDADGKVIQQVSIPRPVEPEEPSSSSDGGSATPSAPASFLPGLTVTDKDGQRISYTSIRGNNVLSLSVGRFTASLHASLSTLRQLRAEGIDTITFQTILCSTTLSVDELLAMGGEDAEVVLTHHIRSSTLTVGGKAV
;
A
#
# COMPACT_ATOMS: atom_id res chain seq x y z
N MET A 1 25.97 -28.27 15.31
CA MET A 1 26.22 -27.33 14.19
C MET A 1 25.92 -27.83 12.78
N LEU A 2 25.84 -29.15 12.53
CA LEU A 2 25.50 -29.67 11.18
C LEU A 2 23.99 -29.66 10.85
N SER A 3 23.12 -29.64 11.85
CA SER A 3 21.65 -29.67 11.65
C SER A 3 21.09 -28.35 11.07
N TYR A 4 21.66 -27.21 11.47
CA TYR A 4 21.18 -25.89 11.01
C TYR A 4 21.52 -25.54 9.55
N ARG A 5 22.62 -26.08 9.01
CA ARG A 5 22.97 -25.91 7.59
C ARG A 5 22.00 -26.60 6.63
N LYS A 6 21.43 -27.73 7.04
CA LYS A 6 20.43 -28.45 6.21
C LYS A 6 19.07 -27.74 6.18
N LEU A 7 18.70 -27.03 7.27
CA LEU A 7 17.46 -26.28 7.33
C LEU A 7 17.53 -25.00 6.49
N ALA A 8 18.66 -24.28 6.56
CA ALA A 8 18.87 -23.07 5.76
C ALA A 8 18.89 -23.34 4.25
N MET A 9 19.42 -24.48 3.80
CA MET A 9 19.42 -24.84 2.38
C MET A 9 18.04 -25.31 1.85
N ARG A 10 17.11 -25.73 2.73
CA ARG A 10 15.74 -26.07 2.33
C ARG A 10 14.84 -24.83 2.20
N VAL A 11 15.15 -23.75 2.94
CA VAL A 11 14.37 -22.49 2.90
C VAL A 11 14.84 -21.58 1.76
N LEU A 12 16.13 -21.62 1.40
CA LEU A 12 16.71 -20.67 0.42
C LEU A 12 16.81 -21.21 -1.02
N GLY A 13 16.40 -22.45 -1.29
CA GLY A 13 16.54 -23.03 -2.62
C GLY A 13 18.01 -23.31 -3.01
N ARG A 14 18.26 -24.29 -3.86
CA ARG A 14 19.61 -24.63 -4.35
C ARG A 14 20.19 -23.45 -5.16
N PRO A 15 21.49 -23.13 -5.04
CA PRO A 15 22.13 -22.17 -5.93
C PRO A 15 22.07 -22.69 -7.37
N LEU A 16 21.52 -21.86 -8.27
CA LEU A 16 21.46 -22.14 -9.70
C LEU A 16 22.88 -22.15 -10.28
N HIS A 17 23.24 -23.25 -10.94
CA HIS A 17 24.44 -23.33 -11.76
C HIS A 17 24.35 -22.32 -12.92
N THR A 18 25.43 -21.57 -13.10
CA THR A 18 25.66 -20.64 -14.20
C THR A 18 25.76 -21.41 -15.52
N GLY A 19 24.80 -21.20 -16.39
CA GLY A 19 24.83 -21.59 -17.80
C GLY A 19 23.98 -20.60 -18.59
N GLY A 20 24.62 -19.83 -19.46
CA GLY A 20 24.19 -18.58 -20.07
C GLY A 20 22.84 -18.57 -20.78
N GLY A 21 22.25 -17.39 -20.82
CA GLY A 21 21.16 -17.04 -21.73
C GLY A 21 20.22 -15.98 -21.18
N ILE A 22 20.41 -14.75 -21.63
CA ILE A 22 19.47 -13.63 -21.78
C ILE A 22 18.69 -13.21 -20.51
N ASP A 23 19.11 -12.07 -19.96
CA ASP A 23 18.47 -11.30 -18.91
C ASP A 23 17.11 -10.75 -19.35
N SER A 24 16.06 -11.19 -18.67
CA SER A 24 14.85 -10.39 -18.52
C SER A 24 14.82 -9.79 -17.11
N PRO A 25 14.54 -8.50 -16.93
CA PRO A 25 14.54 -7.87 -15.62
C PRO A 25 13.39 -8.45 -14.77
N ARG A 26 13.73 -8.98 -13.60
CA ARG A 26 12.73 -9.44 -12.62
C ARG A 26 11.95 -8.25 -12.07
N PRO A 27 10.62 -8.37 -11.84
CA PRO A 27 9.82 -7.31 -11.25
C PRO A 27 10.36 -6.86 -9.90
N ALA A 28 10.26 -5.55 -9.61
CA ALA A 28 10.77 -4.92 -8.40
C ALA A 28 10.21 -5.54 -7.09
N SER A 29 9.01 -6.13 -7.14
CA SER A 29 8.38 -6.85 -6.02
C SER A 29 9.17 -8.04 -5.48
N GLN A 30 9.97 -8.72 -6.34
CA GLN A 30 10.80 -9.83 -5.88
C GLN A 30 12.12 -9.39 -5.23
N ARG A 31 12.55 -8.15 -5.44
CA ARG A 31 13.73 -7.59 -4.78
C ARG A 31 13.43 -7.11 -3.37
N ALA A 32 12.25 -6.56 -3.13
CA ALA A 32 11.81 -6.11 -1.81
C ALA A 32 11.62 -7.29 -0.83
N ALA A 33 11.06 -8.41 -1.27
CA ALA A 33 10.87 -9.60 -0.43
C ALA A 33 12.20 -10.25 0.01
N ALA A 34 13.25 -10.18 -0.82
CA ALA A 34 14.55 -10.75 -0.47
C ALA A 34 15.32 -9.90 0.55
N LEU A 35 15.12 -8.58 0.57
CA LEU A 35 15.77 -7.66 1.51
C LEU A 35 15.17 -7.73 2.92
N VAL A 36 13.86 -7.93 3.05
CA VAL A 36 13.20 -8.04 4.36
C VAL A 36 13.58 -9.34 5.09
N LEU A 37 13.86 -10.42 4.36
CA LEU A 37 14.25 -11.70 4.98
C LEU A 37 15.70 -11.73 5.46
N THR A 38 16.59 -10.90 4.87
CA THR A 38 18.01 -10.84 5.28
C THR A 38 18.20 -10.04 6.57
N ALA A 39 17.36 -9.07 6.86
CA ALA A 39 17.45 -8.28 8.10
C ALA A 39 17.02 -9.07 9.36
N ALA A 40 16.18 -10.11 9.21
CA ALA A 40 15.69 -10.91 10.34
C ALA A 40 16.63 -12.05 10.79
N LEU A 41 17.71 -12.34 10.05
CA LEU A 41 18.58 -13.51 10.29
C LEU A 41 19.96 -13.17 10.87
N LEU A 42 20.27 -11.92 11.14
CA LEU A 42 21.59 -11.49 11.65
C LEU A 42 21.65 -11.18 13.16
N THR A 43 20.61 -11.48 13.92
CA THR A 43 20.65 -11.31 15.40
C THR A 43 21.04 -12.60 16.12
N GLY A 44 22.28 -12.99 16.01
CA GLY A 44 22.78 -14.20 16.67
C GLY A 44 24.22 -14.09 17.18
N ALA A 45 24.57 -13.02 17.90
CA ALA A 45 25.65 -13.00 18.88
C ALA A 45 25.40 -11.80 19.81
N ALA A 46 24.81 -12.07 20.96
CA ALA A 46 24.66 -11.05 22.00
C ALA A 46 26.04 -10.73 22.59
N PHE A 47 26.71 -9.72 22.08
CA PHE A 47 27.64 -8.95 22.91
C PHE A 47 26.77 -8.03 23.79
N PRO A 48 27.17 -7.75 25.07
CA PRO A 48 26.48 -6.72 25.85
C PRO A 48 26.62 -5.41 25.07
N ALA A 49 25.55 -5.00 24.41
CA ALA A 49 25.48 -3.73 23.73
C ALA A 49 25.45 -2.66 24.84
N PHE A 50 26.46 -1.81 24.92
CA PHE A 50 26.36 -0.55 25.62
C PHE A 50 25.41 0.32 24.78
N ALA A 51 24.14 0.41 25.20
CA ALA A 51 23.19 1.34 24.62
C ALA A 51 23.45 2.69 25.25
N ASP A 52 24.02 3.62 24.49
CA ASP A 52 24.12 5.00 24.95
C ASP A 52 22.85 5.77 24.58
N THR A 53 22.34 6.53 25.55
CA THR A 53 21.15 7.36 25.37
C THR A 53 21.58 8.82 25.26
N TYR A 54 21.18 9.45 24.15
CA TYR A 54 21.51 10.84 23.85
C TYR A 54 20.26 11.71 23.99
N TYR A 55 20.36 12.73 24.84
CA TYR A 55 19.28 13.68 25.09
C TYR A 55 19.40 14.87 24.14
N ILE A 56 18.40 15.05 23.28
CA ILE A 56 18.45 16.10 22.24
C ILE A 56 18.53 17.52 22.80
N GLU A 57 18.08 17.75 24.02
CA GLU A 57 18.21 19.06 24.69
C GLU A 57 19.66 19.48 24.97
N ASN A 58 20.56 18.53 25.02
CA ASN A 58 21.97 18.81 25.30
C ASN A 58 22.74 19.43 24.14
N GLY A 59 22.20 19.44 22.93
CA GLY A 59 22.81 20.00 21.73
C GLY A 59 22.51 19.14 20.48
N ASP A 60 22.88 19.64 19.31
CA ASP A 60 22.78 18.90 18.07
C ASP A 60 23.51 17.56 18.13
N ILE A 61 22.92 16.54 17.52
CA ILE A 61 23.47 15.19 17.46
C ILE A 61 23.90 14.88 16.04
N THR A 62 25.16 14.49 15.88
CA THR A 62 25.68 13.96 14.62
C THR A 62 26.06 12.50 14.78
N ILE A 63 25.55 11.64 13.92
CA ILE A 63 25.79 10.20 13.92
C ILE A 63 26.45 9.82 12.60
N SER A 64 27.49 9.03 12.64
CA SER A 64 28.12 8.44 11.46
C SER A 64 28.39 6.95 11.67
N ALA A 65 28.55 6.22 10.59
CA ALA A 65 29.01 4.83 10.69
C ALA A 65 30.42 4.78 11.27
N GLY A 66 30.63 3.94 12.26
CA GLY A 66 31.92 3.61 12.88
C GLY A 66 32.39 2.22 12.45
N GLU A 67 33.52 1.74 13.00
CA GLU A 67 34.10 0.43 12.64
C GLU A 67 33.22 -0.77 13.09
N SER A 68 32.47 -0.64 14.19
CA SER A 68 31.65 -1.72 14.76
C SER A 68 30.34 -1.24 15.39
N GLY A 69 29.84 -0.08 14.99
CA GLY A 69 28.64 0.58 15.50
C GLY A 69 28.57 1.99 14.98
N ASN A 70 27.89 2.86 15.70
CA ASN A 70 27.75 4.27 15.34
C ASN A 70 28.77 5.14 16.10
N ASP A 71 29.36 6.09 15.42
CA ASP A 71 30.10 7.18 16.06
C ASP A 71 29.13 8.35 16.28
N VAL A 72 28.85 8.67 17.54
CA VAL A 72 27.87 9.71 17.91
C VAL A 72 28.58 10.90 18.52
N THR A 73 28.38 12.07 17.93
CA THR A 73 28.96 13.34 18.41
C THR A 73 27.86 14.26 18.91
N GLN A 74 28.00 14.72 20.17
CA GLN A 74 27.16 15.74 20.77
C GLN A 74 28.04 16.66 21.63
N ASN A 75 27.86 18.00 21.55
CA ASN A 75 28.69 18.98 22.29
C ASN A 75 30.21 18.81 22.09
N ASN A 76 30.66 18.50 20.87
CA ASN A 76 32.07 18.22 20.55
C ASN A 76 32.66 16.99 21.25
N VAL A 77 31.84 16.14 21.85
CA VAL A 77 32.25 14.85 22.41
C VAL A 77 31.77 13.75 21.49
N THR A 78 32.69 12.87 21.09
CA THR A 78 32.34 11.72 20.22
C THR A 78 32.44 10.43 21.02
N THR A 79 31.33 9.73 21.15
CA THR A 79 31.26 8.32 21.59
C THR A 79 31.44 7.44 20.36
N LYS A 80 32.40 6.53 20.40
CA LYS A 80 32.73 5.68 19.25
C LYS A 80 32.11 4.29 19.38
N ASN A 81 31.68 3.76 18.22
CA ASN A 81 31.20 2.38 18.10
C ASN A 81 30.00 2.05 19.02
N ASP A 82 29.08 2.99 19.20
CA ASP A 82 27.81 2.74 19.89
C ASP A 82 26.96 1.76 19.08
N THR A 83 26.69 0.59 19.65
CA THR A 83 26.00 -0.49 18.96
C THR A 83 24.47 -0.43 19.07
N ASN A 84 23.93 0.50 19.85
CA ASN A 84 22.49 0.68 20.02
C ASN A 84 22.16 2.14 20.36
N THR A 85 22.33 3.02 19.40
CA THR A 85 22.13 4.46 19.54
C THR A 85 20.67 4.81 19.79
N ILE A 86 20.37 5.41 20.92
CA ILE A 86 19.02 5.86 21.31
C ILE A 86 19.03 7.37 21.47
N ILE A 87 18.16 8.06 20.74
CA ILE A 87 17.90 9.49 20.91
C ILE A 87 16.56 9.67 21.62
N THR A 88 16.52 10.55 22.61
CA THR A 88 15.31 10.84 23.39
C THR A 88 15.29 12.29 23.88
N ASN A 89 14.18 12.71 24.46
CA ASN A 89 14.05 13.95 25.21
C ASN A 89 14.02 13.66 26.73
N GLN A 90 14.67 14.52 27.53
CA GLN A 90 14.48 14.52 28.99
C GLN A 90 13.10 15.04 29.38
N LYS A 91 12.57 15.99 28.59
CA LYS A 91 11.27 16.62 28.77
C LYS A 91 10.47 16.50 27.48
N THR A 92 9.65 15.47 27.39
CA THR A 92 8.88 15.15 26.19
C THR A 92 7.81 16.19 25.86
N ASP A 93 7.37 16.98 26.84
CA ASP A 93 6.38 18.04 26.71
C ASP A 93 6.94 19.34 26.09
N LYS A 94 8.26 19.45 25.96
CA LYS A 94 8.91 20.63 25.36
C LYS A 94 9.80 20.22 24.19
N ALA A 95 9.50 20.77 23.01
CA ALA A 95 10.36 20.57 21.85
C ALA A 95 11.74 21.18 22.02
N SER A 96 12.77 20.48 21.58
CA SER A 96 14.13 20.99 21.42
C SER A 96 14.28 21.67 20.06
N SER A 97 15.04 22.75 19.96
CA SER A 97 15.45 23.33 18.68
C SER A 97 16.71 22.71 18.09
N ASN A 98 17.40 21.86 18.86
CA ASN A 98 18.54 21.09 18.37
C ASN A 98 18.08 20.02 17.37
N THR A 99 18.95 19.68 16.42
CA THR A 99 18.66 18.82 15.28
C THR A 99 19.49 17.55 15.29
N VAL A 100 19.06 16.56 14.50
CA VAL A 100 19.76 15.29 14.31
C VAL A 100 20.29 15.20 12.90
N THR A 101 21.57 14.89 12.73
CA THR A 101 22.19 14.56 11.45
C THR A 101 22.77 13.16 11.50
N ILE A 102 22.35 12.29 10.57
CA ILE A 102 22.83 10.92 10.43
C ILE A 102 23.54 10.79 9.10
N ASN A 103 24.78 10.33 9.10
CA ASN A 103 25.58 10.13 7.88
C ASN A 103 26.11 8.69 7.82
N ALA A 104 25.39 7.83 7.12
CA ALA A 104 25.80 6.44 6.94
C ALA A 104 26.97 6.26 5.95
N GLY A 105 27.25 7.27 5.12
CA GLY A 105 28.26 7.13 4.06
C GLY A 105 27.89 6.00 3.09
N ASN A 106 28.76 4.99 2.97
CA ASN A 106 28.50 3.78 2.17
C ASN A 106 28.02 2.58 3.02
N ASP A 107 27.92 2.76 4.32
CA ASP A 107 27.50 1.74 5.28
C ASP A 107 26.01 1.91 5.60
N LYS A 108 25.53 1.13 6.58
CA LYS A 108 24.18 1.23 7.12
C LYS A 108 24.24 1.75 8.55
N VAL A 109 23.40 2.72 8.89
CA VAL A 109 23.23 3.25 10.24
C VAL A 109 21.83 2.97 10.75
N GLU A 110 21.74 2.38 11.95
CA GLU A 110 20.49 2.13 12.66
C GLU A 110 20.41 3.01 13.90
N VAL A 111 19.29 3.73 14.06
CA VAL A 111 19.06 4.66 15.18
C VAL A 111 17.67 4.43 15.75
N THR A 112 17.57 4.40 17.07
CA THR A 112 16.29 4.39 17.78
C THR A 112 15.91 5.81 18.18
N LEU A 113 14.71 6.25 17.80
CA LEU A 113 14.07 7.46 18.31
C LEU A 113 13.04 7.04 19.37
N ASP A 114 13.21 7.53 20.59
CA ASP A 114 12.37 7.17 21.73
C ASP A 114 11.76 8.43 22.37
N ASN A 115 10.50 8.74 22.04
CA ASN A 115 9.80 9.94 22.49
C ASN A 115 10.57 11.24 22.17
N VAL A 116 11.13 11.35 20.97
CA VAL A 116 11.86 12.52 20.50
C VAL A 116 10.90 13.64 20.12
N ASN A 117 11.18 14.86 20.59
CA ASN A 117 10.39 16.05 20.26
C ASN A 117 11.34 17.18 19.82
N ILE A 118 11.37 17.43 18.51
CA ILE A 118 12.20 18.47 17.88
C ILE A 118 11.30 19.43 17.10
N LYS A 119 11.55 20.73 17.29
CA LYS A 119 11.06 21.80 16.43
C LYS A 119 12.26 22.66 16.05
N ALA A 120 12.79 22.46 14.86
CA ALA A 120 13.94 23.18 14.37
C ALA A 120 13.62 24.68 14.21
N ASP A 121 14.58 25.55 14.52
CA ASP A 121 14.43 26.99 14.28
C ASP A 121 14.49 27.32 12.77
N SER A 122 15.25 26.54 12.00
CA SER A 122 15.38 26.62 10.55
C SER A 122 15.83 25.26 9.98
N GLY A 123 15.49 25.01 8.71
CA GLY A 123 15.84 23.74 8.05
C GLY A 123 15.12 22.52 8.66
N SER A 124 15.64 21.35 8.45
CA SER A 124 14.98 20.08 8.81
C SER A 124 15.29 19.65 10.23
N ALA A 125 14.33 19.01 10.90
CA ALA A 125 14.51 18.50 12.26
C ALA A 125 15.46 17.31 12.31
N LEU A 126 15.38 16.41 11.30
CA LEU A 126 16.28 15.28 11.12
C LEU A 126 16.78 15.22 9.68
N ILE A 127 18.10 15.07 9.51
CA ILE A 127 18.73 14.89 8.19
C ILE A 127 19.41 13.52 8.19
N SER A 128 19.11 12.68 7.20
CA SER A 128 19.78 11.40 6.98
C SER A 128 20.49 11.36 5.61
N LYS A 129 21.66 10.71 5.58
CA LYS A 129 22.47 10.52 4.36
C LYS A 129 22.92 9.07 4.28
N GLY A 130 22.81 8.47 3.10
CA GLY A 130 23.12 7.05 2.87
C GLY A 130 21.98 6.14 3.31
N ASP A 131 22.28 4.90 3.70
CA ASP A 131 21.29 3.90 4.12
C ASP A 131 21.01 3.99 5.62
N VAL A 132 19.85 4.54 5.99
CA VAL A 132 19.47 4.79 7.38
C VAL A 132 18.19 4.07 7.74
N THR A 133 18.22 3.36 8.89
CA THR A 133 17.04 2.76 9.50
C THR A 133 16.70 3.48 10.81
N LEU A 134 15.48 4.01 10.88
CA LEU A 134 14.89 4.57 12.09
C LEU A 134 13.95 3.55 12.73
N THR A 135 14.29 3.11 13.93
CA THR A 135 13.42 2.32 14.79
C THR A 135 12.73 3.24 15.78
N LEU A 136 11.42 3.29 15.75
CA LEU A 136 10.64 4.20 16.58
C LEU A 136 10.18 3.50 17.86
N LYS A 137 10.23 4.23 18.98
CA LYS A 137 9.60 3.87 20.25
C LYS A 137 8.82 5.08 20.76
N GLY A 138 7.64 4.81 21.35
CA GLY A 138 6.75 5.88 21.81
C GLY A 138 6.32 6.82 20.70
N ASP A 139 6.13 8.09 21.03
CA ASP A 139 5.63 9.15 20.15
C ASP A 139 6.74 10.15 19.83
N ASN A 140 7.14 10.21 18.55
CA ASN A 140 8.21 11.09 18.08
C ASN A 140 7.63 12.22 17.24
N HIS A 141 8.04 13.45 17.54
CA HIS A 141 7.62 14.67 16.83
C HIS A 141 8.84 15.35 16.22
N LEU A 142 8.88 15.46 14.91
CA LEU A 142 9.97 16.05 14.14
C LEU A 142 9.40 17.17 13.27
N THR A 143 9.58 18.43 13.69
CA THR A 143 9.03 19.59 12.97
C THR A 143 10.17 20.42 12.39
N GLY A 144 10.12 20.65 11.09
CA GLY A 144 11.02 21.52 10.37
C GLY A 144 10.81 23.00 10.73
N GLY A 145 11.81 23.81 10.54
CA GLY A 145 11.75 25.26 10.77
C GLY A 145 10.92 25.96 9.69
N ASN A 146 10.21 27.01 10.06
CA ASN A 146 9.46 27.80 9.10
C ASN A 146 10.40 28.55 8.15
N GLY A 147 9.98 28.64 6.88
CA GLY A 147 10.68 29.44 5.88
C GLY A 147 10.54 30.94 6.17
N GLY A 148 11.62 31.67 5.99
CA GLY A 148 11.62 33.14 6.03
C GLY A 148 11.14 33.76 4.71
N SER A 149 11.28 35.09 4.58
CA SER A 149 10.79 35.87 3.43
C SER A 149 11.36 35.47 2.05
N SER A 150 12.33 34.58 1.97
CA SER A 150 12.97 34.14 0.72
C SER A 150 13.34 32.65 0.72
N SER A 151 12.80 31.84 1.65
CA SER A 151 13.18 30.45 1.83
C SER A 151 11.98 29.52 1.92
N TYR A 152 12.20 28.29 1.51
CA TYR A 152 11.29 27.16 1.71
C TYR A 152 11.14 26.86 3.21
N GLY A 153 10.03 26.27 3.62
CA GLY A 153 9.91 25.63 4.93
C GLY A 153 10.90 24.46 5.01
N GLY A 154 11.43 24.21 6.21
CA GLY A 154 12.26 23.02 6.46
C GLY A 154 11.43 21.76 6.55
N ASP A 155 12.00 20.59 6.27
CA ASP A 155 11.27 19.34 6.35
C ASP A 155 11.26 18.78 7.78
N GLY A 156 10.28 17.94 8.10
CA GLY A 156 10.35 17.15 9.32
C GLY A 156 11.54 16.19 9.28
N ILE A 157 11.65 15.42 8.20
CA ILE A 157 12.79 14.53 7.91
C ILE A 157 13.26 14.77 6.48
N THR A 158 14.54 15.06 6.29
CA THR A 158 15.19 15.06 4.97
C THR A 158 16.11 13.87 4.83
N SER A 159 15.99 13.10 3.74
CA SER A 159 16.88 11.99 3.42
C SER A 159 17.62 12.21 2.10
N SER A 160 18.89 11.87 2.04
CA SER A 160 19.64 11.72 0.79
C SER A 160 20.25 10.32 0.74
N GLY A 161 19.42 9.35 0.44
CA GLY A 161 19.70 7.91 0.44
C GLY A 161 18.46 7.13 0.87
N SER A 162 18.61 5.85 1.13
CA SER A 162 17.49 5.00 1.53
C SER A 162 17.11 5.26 2.99
N LEU A 163 15.82 5.48 3.24
CA LEU A 163 15.28 5.68 4.58
C LEU A 163 14.26 4.56 4.89
N THR A 164 14.54 3.80 5.94
CA THR A 164 13.61 2.78 6.45
C THR A 164 13.05 3.21 7.81
N ILE A 165 11.72 3.15 7.96
CA ILE A 165 11.02 3.50 9.21
C ILE A 165 10.21 2.30 9.70
N SER A 166 10.34 1.99 11.01
CA SER A 166 9.61 0.90 11.65
C SER A 166 9.32 1.18 13.14
N GLY A 167 8.35 0.48 13.70
CA GLY A 167 8.00 0.57 15.14
C GLY A 167 7.20 1.82 15.49
N GLY A 168 6.97 2.09 16.74
CA GLY A 168 6.36 3.27 17.38
C GLY A 168 5.54 4.22 16.53
N THR A 169 5.56 5.50 16.90
CA THR A 169 4.89 6.59 16.16
C THR A 169 5.90 7.67 15.79
N VAL A 170 5.81 8.21 14.58
CA VAL A 170 6.45 9.47 14.20
C VAL A 170 5.43 10.41 13.56
N THR A 171 5.44 11.66 14.03
CA THR A 171 4.80 12.80 13.37
C THR A 171 5.90 13.70 12.81
N ALA A 172 6.09 13.64 11.51
CA ALA A 172 7.05 14.45 10.77
C ALA A 172 6.29 15.61 10.09
N THR A 173 6.61 16.84 10.44
CA THR A 173 5.88 18.02 9.96
C THR A 173 6.85 18.98 9.30
N GLY A 174 6.57 19.36 8.07
CA GLY A 174 7.27 20.44 7.38
C GLY A 174 6.93 21.80 7.99
N GLY A 175 7.88 22.72 7.95
CA GLY A 175 7.66 24.11 8.32
C GLY A 175 6.87 24.87 7.25
N ASP A 176 6.09 25.86 7.65
CA ASP A 176 5.36 26.71 6.73
C ASP A 176 6.30 27.63 5.93
N SER A 177 5.92 28.00 4.73
CA SER A 177 6.54 29.09 3.99
C SER A 177 5.75 30.37 4.17
N THR A 178 6.45 31.48 4.44
CA THR A 178 5.87 32.82 4.46
C THR A 178 6.26 33.63 3.21
N SER A 179 7.00 33.02 2.29
CA SER A 179 7.55 33.61 1.08
C SER A 179 6.65 33.35 -0.13
N SER A 180 6.57 34.29 -1.06
CA SER A 180 5.92 34.07 -2.37
C SER A 180 6.75 33.22 -3.34
N VAL A 181 7.98 32.87 -2.99
CA VAL A 181 8.95 32.12 -3.84
C VAL A 181 9.31 30.73 -3.32
N GLY A 182 8.97 30.39 -2.08
CA GLY A 182 9.29 29.10 -1.49
C GLY A 182 8.04 28.36 -1.01
N SER A 183 7.93 27.06 -1.24
CA SER A 183 6.84 26.23 -0.74
C SER A 183 7.01 25.87 0.73
N GLY A 184 5.95 25.41 1.40
CA GLY A 184 6.05 24.71 2.68
C GLY A 184 7.01 23.53 2.58
N GLY A 185 7.65 23.17 3.70
CA GLY A 185 8.51 21.97 3.79
C GLY A 185 7.70 20.69 3.74
N SER A 186 8.32 19.59 3.37
CA SER A 186 7.66 18.28 3.40
C SER A 186 7.70 17.66 4.80
N GLY A 187 6.72 16.80 5.12
CA GLY A 187 6.82 15.97 6.32
C GLY A 187 8.05 15.09 6.24
N ILE A 188 8.17 14.30 5.17
CA ILE A 188 9.35 13.48 4.85
C ILE A 188 9.77 13.80 3.41
N TYR A 189 11.02 14.26 3.24
CA TYR A 189 11.60 14.55 1.94
C TYR A 189 12.79 13.65 1.65
N SER A 190 12.73 12.86 0.58
CA SER A 190 13.89 12.09 0.09
C SER A 190 14.40 12.68 -1.22
N VAL A 191 15.58 13.31 -1.15
CA VAL A 191 16.26 13.91 -2.31
C VAL A 191 16.70 12.85 -3.32
N SER A 192 17.10 11.68 -2.80
CA SER A 192 17.52 10.51 -3.58
C SER A 192 17.37 9.25 -2.75
N GLY A 193 16.99 8.16 -3.35
CA GLY A 193 16.75 6.89 -2.65
C GLY A 193 15.30 6.72 -2.21
N ASP A 194 15.02 5.52 -1.74
CA ASP A 194 13.66 5.07 -1.43
C ASP A 194 13.28 5.38 0.02
N VAL A 195 11.99 5.60 0.25
CA VAL A 195 11.39 5.63 1.58
C VAL A 195 10.62 4.33 1.79
N THR A 196 11.02 3.55 2.79
CA THR A 196 10.37 2.28 3.15
C THR A 196 9.73 2.38 4.52
N ILE A 197 8.43 2.08 4.61
CA ILE A 197 7.70 2.01 5.86
C ILE A 197 7.26 0.55 6.05
N SER A 198 7.84 -0.11 7.04
CA SER A 198 7.59 -1.53 7.31
C SER A 198 6.67 -1.77 8.50
N GLY A 199 6.35 -0.75 9.29
CA GLY A 199 5.46 -0.85 10.45
C GLY A 199 5.38 0.45 11.25
N GLY A 200 4.64 0.41 12.35
CA GLY A 200 4.40 1.58 13.20
C GLY A 200 3.34 2.53 12.66
N THR A 201 3.34 3.75 13.18
CA THR A 201 2.47 4.84 12.75
C THR A 201 3.31 6.00 12.23
N VAL A 202 3.13 6.39 10.98
CA VAL A 202 3.82 7.51 10.35
C VAL A 202 2.78 8.57 9.96
N ASN A 203 2.86 9.73 10.59
CA ASN A 203 2.09 10.92 10.24
C ASN A 203 3.06 11.92 9.59
N ALA A 204 2.99 12.06 8.28
CA ALA A 204 3.83 12.96 7.51
C ALA A 204 2.98 14.14 7.00
N ASN A 205 3.25 15.34 7.50
CA ASN A 205 2.48 16.53 7.18
C ASN A 205 3.36 17.54 6.46
N GLY A 206 2.95 17.98 5.29
CA GLY A 206 3.55 19.13 4.61
C GLY A 206 3.21 20.42 5.34
N GLY A 207 4.11 21.38 5.30
CA GLY A 207 3.88 22.75 5.77
C GLY A 207 3.05 23.55 4.77
N ASP A 208 2.35 24.55 5.25
CA ASP A 208 1.53 25.43 4.40
C ASP A 208 2.38 26.43 3.60
N GLY A 209 1.90 26.75 2.41
CA GLY A 209 2.38 27.88 1.62
C GLY A 209 1.54 29.13 1.84
N LYS A 210 2.15 30.32 1.80
CA LYS A 210 1.46 31.63 1.88
C LYS A 210 1.89 32.53 0.74
N ASN A 211 1.10 33.55 0.46
CA ASN A 211 1.42 34.57 -0.55
C ASN A 211 1.67 34.03 -1.96
N GLY A 212 0.92 33.02 -2.39
CA GLY A 212 1.07 32.40 -3.72
C GLY A 212 2.10 31.27 -3.79
N SER A 213 2.69 30.85 -2.68
CA SER A 213 3.52 29.66 -2.62
C SER A 213 2.69 28.40 -2.41
N GLY A 214 3.18 27.26 -2.90
CA GLY A 214 2.52 25.97 -2.73
C GLY A 214 2.71 25.38 -1.35
N GLY A 215 1.83 24.47 -0.95
CA GLY A 215 2.01 23.62 0.21
C GLY A 215 3.13 22.59 -0.02
N GLY A 216 3.77 22.14 1.07
CA GLY A 216 4.71 21.01 1.07
C GLY A 216 4.01 19.67 0.95
N SER A 217 4.68 18.65 0.53
CA SER A 217 4.10 17.30 0.47
C SER A 217 4.13 16.60 1.84
N GLY A 218 3.21 15.67 2.09
CA GLY A 218 3.32 14.78 3.25
C GLY A 218 4.59 13.95 3.14
N ILE A 219 4.70 13.13 2.10
CA ILE A 219 5.91 12.39 1.74
C ILE A 219 6.29 12.76 0.31
N ASP A 220 7.52 13.25 0.11
CA ASP A 220 8.08 13.52 -1.21
C ASP A 220 9.37 12.72 -1.40
N SER A 221 9.43 11.87 -2.41
CA SER A 221 10.60 11.03 -2.67
C SER A 221 10.98 11.04 -4.15
N SER A 222 12.20 11.44 -4.44
CA SER A 222 12.76 11.28 -5.80
C SER A 222 13.01 9.81 -6.17
N GLY A 223 13.07 8.91 -5.20
CA GLY A 223 13.02 7.45 -5.37
C GLY A 223 11.59 6.91 -5.23
N GLY A 224 11.47 5.64 -4.84
CA GLY A 224 10.20 4.99 -4.57
C GLY A 224 9.71 5.20 -3.14
N VAL A 225 8.39 5.03 -2.94
CA VAL A 225 7.77 4.88 -1.62
C VAL A 225 7.20 3.48 -1.51
N THR A 226 7.67 2.72 -0.52
CA THR A 226 7.20 1.36 -0.25
C THR A 226 6.55 1.28 1.13
N VAL A 227 5.31 0.82 1.19
CA VAL A 227 4.59 0.53 2.44
C VAL A 227 4.25 -0.95 2.49
N SER A 228 4.84 -1.65 3.44
CA SER A 228 4.58 -3.08 3.65
C SER A 228 3.77 -3.38 4.92
N GLY A 229 3.58 -2.40 5.80
CA GLY A 229 2.80 -2.53 7.02
C GLY A 229 2.66 -1.21 7.78
N GLY A 230 1.96 -1.27 8.92
CA GLY A 230 1.72 -0.09 9.76
C GLY A 230 0.58 0.81 9.29
N THR A 231 0.53 2.01 9.85
CA THR A 231 -0.44 3.05 9.49
C THR A 231 0.31 4.28 9.00
N VAL A 232 0.03 4.72 7.78
CA VAL A 232 0.63 5.90 7.17
C VAL A 232 -0.45 6.94 6.90
N THR A 233 -0.28 8.13 7.44
CA THR A 233 -1.08 9.31 7.08
C THR A 233 -0.14 10.35 6.49
N ALA A 234 -0.32 10.65 5.22
CA ALA A 234 0.49 11.62 4.50
C ALA A 234 -0.42 12.77 4.01
N ASN A 235 -0.23 13.94 4.58
CA ASN A 235 -1.03 15.13 4.27
C ASN A 235 -0.17 16.17 3.56
N GLY A 236 -0.57 16.58 2.38
CA GLY A 236 -0.03 17.79 1.75
C GLY A 236 -0.46 19.03 2.52
N GLY A 237 0.40 20.03 2.58
CA GLY A 237 0.08 21.34 3.11
C GLY A 237 -0.78 22.15 2.13
N ASP A 238 -1.55 23.08 2.64
CA ASP A 238 -2.39 23.96 1.82
C ASP A 238 -1.59 25.14 1.25
N SER A 239 -2.04 25.66 0.13
CA SER A 239 -1.66 26.99 -0.29
C SER A 239 -2.66 27.99 0.28
N LYS A 240 -2.19 28.91 1.14
CA LYS A 240 -3.01 29.90 1.82
C LYS A 240 -2.65 31.30 1.30
N ASP A 241 -3.64 32.06 0.97
CA ASP A 241 -3.55 33.50 0.63
C ASP A 241 -2.62 33.82 -0.56
N GLY A 242 -3.15 34.22 -1.67
CA GLY A 242 -2.42 34.74 -2.82
C GLY A 242 -2.63 34.00 -4.13
N ASP A 243 -2.21 34.63 -5.20
CA ASP A 243 -2.34 34.10 -6.56
C ASP A 243 -1.32 33.01 -6.86
N GLY A 244 -1.77 31.85 -7.31
CA GLY A 244 -0.98 30.88 -8.04
C GLY A 244 -0.35 29.70 -7.27
N GLY A 245 -0.56 29.54 -5.95
CA GLY A 245 -0.03 28.41 -5.19
C GLY A 245 -0.92 27.17 -5.27
N SER A 246 -0.34 26.01 -5.52
CA SER A 246 -1.05 24.72 -5.48
C SER A 246 -0.87 24.04 -4.12
N GLY A 247 -1.85 23.21 -3.73
CA GLY A 247 -1.73 22.35 -2.57
C GLY A 247 -0.62 21.31 -2.75
N GLY A 248 0.02 20.91 -1.64
CA GLY A 248 1.02 19.87 -1.60
C GLY A 248 0.42 18.49 -1.87
N TYR A 249 1.23 17.54 -2.27
CA TYR A 249 0.77 16.15 -2.44
C TYR A 249 0.72 15.41 -1.09
N GLY A 250 -0.20 14.45 -0.94
CA GLY A 250 -0.12 13.52 0.16
C GLY A 250 1.16 12.70 0.04
N ILE A 251 1.30 11.92 -1.04
CA ILE A 251 2.52 11.18 -1.39
C ILE A 251 2.92 11.57 -2.81
N SER A 252 4.15 12.03 -2.99
CA SER A 252 4.81 12.28 -4.28
C SER A 252 6.02 11.39 -4.41
N SER A 253 6.12 10.60 -5.49
CA SER A 253 7.32 9.78 -5.68
C SER A 253 7.53 9.31 -7.13
N CYS A 254 8.72 8.75 -7.38
CA CYS A 254 9.00 8.07 -8.64
C CYS A 254 8.08 6.85 -8.82
N GLY A 255 7.92 6.02 -7.80
CA GLY A 255 7.05 4.84 -7.81
C GLY A 255 6.43 4.59 -6.43
N VAL A 256 5.19 4.12 -6.37
CA VAL A 256 4.51 3.76 -5.12
C VAL A 256 4.21 2.27 -5.11
N ALA A 257 4.64 1.57 -4.07
CA ALA A 257 4.35 0.16 -3.83
C ALA A 257 3.71 -0.02 -2.45
N ILE A 258 2.46 -0.49 -2.41
CA ILE A 258 1.74 -0.78 -1.16
C ILE A 258 1.36 -2.25 -1.16
N SER A 259 1.93 -3.00 -0.23
CA SER A 259 1.68 -4.44 -0.08
C SER A 259 0.97 -4.80 1.22
N GLY A 260 0.77 -3.83 2.12
CA GLY A 260 0.07 -4.03 3.39
C GLY A 260 -0.10 -2.73 4.18
N GLY A 261 -0.72 -2.84 5.35
CA GLY A 261 -0.97 -1.69 6.23
C GLY A 261 -2.19 -0.85 5.83
N THR A 262 -2.29 0.32 6.44
CA THR A 262 -3.32 1.33 6.14
C THR A 262 -2.64 2.61 5.69
N VAL A 263 -2.95 3.09 4.50
CA VAL A 263 -2.38 4.32 3.93
C VAL A 263 -3.51 5.32 3.68
N THR A 264 -3.38 6.51 4.25
CA THR A 264 -4.22 7.66 3.95
C THR A 264 -3.33 8.76 3.38
N ALA A 265 -3.56 9.14 2.13
CA ALA A 265 -2.80 10.17 1.44
C ALA A 265 -3.75 11.29 1.01
N ASN A 266 -3.59 12.46 1.59
CA ASN A 266 -4.43 13.62 1.33
C ASN A 266 -3.61 14.71 0.65
N GLY A 267 -4.04 15.17 -0.51
CA GLY A 267 -3.54 16.39 -1.11
C GLY A 267 -4.02 17.60 -0.34
N GLY A 268 -3.20 18.63 -0.24
CA GLY A 268 -3.58 19.93 0.32
C GLY A 268 -4.43 20.75 -0.65
N ASP A 269 -5.13 21.73 -0.14
CA ASP A 269 -5.98 22.60 -0.94
C ASP A 269 -5.17 23.66 -1.70
N GLY A 270 -5.61 23.97 -2.91
CA GLY A 270 -5.06 25.05 -3.71
C GLY A 270 -5.52 26.42 -3.20
N GLY A 271 -4.64 27.42 -3.30
CA GLY A 271 -4.95 28.80 -2.95
C GLY A 271 -5.98 29.47 -3.86
N SER A 272 -6.29 30.75 -3.58
CA SER A 272 -7.07 31.59 -4.47
C SER A 272 -6.16 32.19 -5.55
N GLY A 273 -6.55 32.05 -6.81
CA GLY A 273 -5.82 32.57 -7.97
C GLY A 273 -5.82 31.65 -9.16
N SER A 274 -5.77 32.21 -10.35
CA SER A 274 -5.81 31.42 -11.59
C SER A 274 -4.59 30.50 -11.69
N GLY A 275 -4.82 29.19 -11.77
CA GLY A 275 -3.77 28.16 -11.83
C GLY A 275 -3.39 27.54 -10.49
N SER A 276 -4.07 27.88 -9.39
CA SER A 276 -3.94 27.19 -8.12
C SER A 276 -4.70 25.88 -8.17
N HIS A 277 -4.03 24.74 -8.07
CA HIS A 277 -4.66 23.43 -8.11
C HIS A 277 -4.61 22.76 -6.74
N GLY A 278 -5.60 21.94 -6.42
CA GLY A 278 -5.50 21.02 -5.30
C GLY A 278 -4.38 20.01 -5.53
N GLY A 279 -3.69 19.61 -4.45
CA GLY A 279 -2.69 18.56 -4.49
C GLY A 279 -3.29 17.19 -4.77
N ASN A 280 -2.53 16.27 -5.38
CA ASN A 280 -3.01 14.90 -5.48
C ASN A 280 -2.84 14.15 -4.16
N GLY A 281 -3.73 13.18 -3.87
CA GLY A 281 -3.52 12.28 -2.75
C GLY A 281 -2.23 11.47 -2.95
N ILE A 282 -2.14 10.74 -4.06
CA ILE A 282 -0.91 10.02 -4.48
C ILE A 282 -0.53 10.50 -5.87
N TYR A 283 0.72 10.96 -6.01
CA TYR A 283 1.35 11.27 -7.30
C TYR A 283 2.53 10.32 -7.53
N SER A 284 2.58 9.69 -8.70
CA SER A 284 3.72 8.87 -9.10
C SER A 284 4.16 9.17 -10.53
N SER A 285 5.46 9.39 -10.74
CA SER A 285 5.99 9.63 -12.08
C SER A 285 6.25 8.34 -12.88
N SER A 286 6.31 7.16 -12.24
CA SER A 286 6.52 5.88 -12.94
C SER A 286 5.32 4.93 -12.83
N GLY A 287 4.82 4.63 -11.64
CA GLY A 287 3.71 3.69 -11.48
C GLY A 287 3.26 3.52 -10.04
N VAL A 288 2.03 3.05 -9.87
CA VAL A 288 1.43 2.73 -8.56
C VAL A 288 1.03 1.27 -8.54
N ALA A 289 1.56 0.49 -7.59
CA ALA A 289 1.24 -0.91 -7.39
C ALA A 289 0.64 -1.11 -5.99
N ILE A 290 -0.60 -1.58 -5.92
CA ILE A 290 -1.29 -1.88 -4.66
C ILE A 290 -1.67 -3.36 -4.68
N SER A 291 -0.98 -4.16 -3.86
CA SER A 291 -1.17 -5.61 -3.80
C SER A 291 -1.72 -6.09 -2.45
N GLY A 292 -2.01 -5.17 -1.54
CA GLY A 292 -2.61 -5.45 -0.24
C GLY A 292 -2.86 -4.19 0.56
N GLY A 293 -3.47 -4.35 1.74
CA GLY A 293 -3.76 -3.25 2.66
C GLY A 293 -4.97 -2.38 2.26
N ALA A 294 -5.18 -1.33 3.04
CA ALA A 294 -6.24 -0.35 2.82
C ALA A 294 -5.62 1.00 2.41
N VAL A 295 -6.01 1.53 1.26
CA VAL A 295 -5.51 2.79 0.72
C VAL A 295 -6.66 3.77 0.53
N THR A 296 -6.54 4.95 1.12
CA THR A 296 -7.41 6.08 0.87
C THR A 296 -6.56 7.22 0.31
N ALA A 297 -6.87 7.66 -0.90
CA ALA A 297 -6.16 8.74 -1.57
C ALA A 297 -7.16 9.84 -1.95
N ASN A 298 -7.01 11.01 -1.36
CA ASN A 298 -7.89 12.14 -1.57
C ASN A 298 -7.12 13.29 -2.23
N GLY A 299 -7.60 13.78 -3.34
CA GLY A 299 -7.13 15.05 -3.91
C GLY A 299 -7.64 16.21 -3.09
N GLY A 300 -6.86 17.29 -2.97
CA GLY A 300 -7.25 18.53 -2.35
C GLY A 300 -8.21 19.34 -3.25
N ASP A 301 -9.01 20.19 -2.66
CA ASP A 301 -9.93 21.06 -3.36
C ASP A 301 -9.20 22.31 -3.93
N SER A 302 -9.80 22.98 -4.88
CA SER A 302 -9.32 24.27 -5.36
C SER A 302 -10.49 25.19 -5.71
N LYS A 303 -10.37 26.46 -5.35
CA LYS A 303 -11.36 27.46 -5.68
C LYS A 303 -11.23 27.90 -7.14
N ASP A 304 -10.08 28.41 -7.53
CA ASP A 304 -9.88 29.05 -8.84
C ASP A 304 -9.19 28.12 -9.87
N GLY A 305 -8.68 26.95 -9.42
CA GLY A 305 -8.07 25.93 -10.25
C GLY A 305 -8.83 24.61 -10.22
N SER A 306 -8.22 23.58 -10.74
CA SER A 306 -8.79 22.24 -10.70
C SER A 306 -8.51 21.54 -9.38
N GLY A 307 -9.46 20.74 -8.91
CA GLY A 307 -9.23 19.83 -7.80
C GLY A 307 -8.11 18.82 -8.11
N GLY A 308 -7.41 18.36 -7.08
CA GLY A 308 -6.39 17.33 -7.17
C GLY A 308 -6.97 15.95 -7.47
N ASN A 309 -6.18 15.04 -8.02
CA ASN A 309 -6.63 13.67 -8.22
C ASN A 309 -6.44 12.85 -6.94
N GLY A 310 -7.28 11.83 -6.73
CA GLY A 310 -7.02 10.85 -5.68
C GLY A 310 -5.68 10.15 -5.94
N ILE A 311 -5.57 9.45 -7.06
CA ILE A 311 -4.33 8.82 -7.52
C ILE A 311 -4.00 9.32 -8.92
N TYR A 312 -2.80 9.86 -9.10
CA TYR A 312 -2.23 10.17 -10.42
C TYR A 312 -0.95 9.37 -10.65
N SER A 313 -0.86 8.72 -11.80
CA SER A 313 0.34 8.01 -12.22
C SER A 313 0.71 8.37 -13.66
N SER A 314 1.96 8.77 -13.91
CA SER A 314 2.47 8.92 -15.27
C SER A 314 2.74 7.58 -15.97
N GLY A 315 2.97 6.53 -15.19
CA GLY A 315 2.99 5.14 -15.66
C GLY A 315 1.65 4.44 -15.42
N GLY A 316 1.69 3.14 -15.16
CA GLY A 316 0.49 2.32 -14.89
C GLY A 316 0.02 2.38 -13.44
N VAL A 317 -1.24 2.02 -13.21
CA VAL A 317 -1.81 1.72 -11.89
C VAL A 317 -2.23 0.27 -11.87
N THR A 318 -1.70 -0.52 -10.93
CA THR A 318 -2.05 -1.94 -10.77
C THR A 318 -2.62 -2.18 -9.37
N ILE A 319 -3.81 -2.77 -9.32
CA ILE A 319 -4.51 -3.14 -8.09
C ILE A 319 -4.84 -4.62 -8.14
N SER A 320 -4.47 -5.36 -7.09
CA SER A 320 -4.68 -6.81 -7.04
C SER A 320 -5.42 -7.25 -5.77
N SER A 321 -5.65 -8.55 -5.67
CA SER A 321 -6.41 -9.16 -4.57
C SER A 321 -5.82 -8.82 -3.19
N GLY A 322 -6.68 -8.70 -2.18
CA GLY A 322 -6.29 -8.36 -0.81
C GLY A 322 -6.20 -6.87 -0.54
N SER A 323 -6.40 -6.01 -1.56
CA SER A 323 -6.39 -4.56 -1.39
C SER A 323 -7.81 -3.97 -1.30
N THR A 324 -7.92 -2.87 -0.55
CA THR A 324 -9.08 -1.97 -0.56
C THR A 324 -8.60 -0.57 -0.90
N VAL A 325 -9.06 -0.03 -2.02
CA VAL A 325 -8.63 1.28 -2.52
C VAL A 325 -9.82 2.21 -2.62
N THR A 326 -9.72 3.38 -1.99
CA THR A 326 -10.64 4.49 -2.18
C THR A 326 -9.84 5.67 -2.72
N ALA A 327 -10.18 6.15 -3.91
CA ALA A 327 -9.52 7.27 -4.56
C ALA A 327 -10.56 8.34 -4.90
N ASN A 328 -10.44 9.50 -4.29
CA ASN A 328 -11.36 10.60 -4.45
C ASN A 328 -10.64 11.80 -5.08
N GLY A 329 -11.14 12.30 -6.19
CA GLY A 329 -10.73 13.60 -6.71
C GLY A 329 -11.30 14.73 -5.86
N GLY A 330 -10.50 15.80 -5.66
CA GLY A 330 -10.93 17.02 -5.02
C GLY A 330 -11.87 17.83 -5.92
N ASN A 331 -12.62 18.76 -5.33
CA ASN A 331 -13.52 19.63 -6.08
C ASN A 331 -12.75 20.80 -6.70
N GLY A 332 -13.22 21.28 -7.85
CA GLY A 332 -12.83 22.55 -8.42
C GLY A 332 -14.04 23.48 -8.45
N GLU A 333 -13.91 24.72 -8.00
CA GLU A 333 -15.00 25.69 -8.17
C GLU A 333 -15.00 26.21 -9.61
N ASP A 334 -14.00 27.02 -9.99
CA ASP A 334 -13.84 27.55 -11.35
C ASP A 334 -13.16 26.56 -12.30
N GLY A 335 -12.26 25.73 -11.80
CA GLY A 335 -11.61 24.66 -12.56
C GLY A 335 -12.36 23.34 -12.52
N SER A 336 -11.84 22.36 -13.22
CA SER A 336 -12.47 21.03 -13.26
C SER A 336 -12.29 20.29 -11.94
N GLY A 337 -13.25 19.43 -11.58
CA GLY A 337 -13.08 18.46 -10.51
C GLY A 337 -11.90 17.52 -10.79
N GLY A 338 -11.17 17.15 -9.75
CA GLY A 338 -10.11 16.15 -9.80
C GLY A 338 -10.66 14.77 -10.14
N ARG A 339 -9.83 13.86 -10.59
CA ARG A 339 -10.24 12.48 -10.90
C ARG A 339 -9.96 11.56 -9.74
N GLY A 340 -10.75 10.47 -9.63
CA GLY A 340 -10.46 9.42 -8.64
C GLY A 340 -9.10 8.79 -8.92
N ILE A 341 -8.98 8.08 -10.05
CA ILE A 341 -7.72 7.46 -10.52
C ILE A 341 -7.42 7.97 -11.91
N THR A 342 -6.21 8.49 -12.11
CA THR A 342 -5.70 8.91 -13.42
C THR A 342 -4.39 8.20 -13.72
N SER A 343 -4.26 7.65 -14.93
CA SER A 343 -3.04 7.00 -15.41
C SER A 343 -2.74 7.41 -16.85
N ASN A 344 -1.48 7.74 -17.14
CA ASN A 344 -1.05 7.93 -18.53
C ASN A 344 -0.69 6.60 -19.19
N GLY A 345 -0.26 5.59 -18.43
CA GLY A 345 -0.22 4.18 -18.84
C GLY A 345 -1.56 3.50 -18.60
N GLY A 346 -1.61 2.20 -18.42
CA GLY A 346 -2.83 1.45 -18.16
C GLY A 346 -3.30 1.50 -16.71
N VAL A 347 -4.57 1.22 -16.46
CA VAL A 347 -5.14 0.87 -15.16
C VAL A 347 -5.54 -0.58 -15.18
N THR A 348 -4.93 -1.40 -14.34
CA THR A 348 -5.23 -2.84 -14.24
C THR A 348 -5.76 -3.17 -12.86
N VAL A 349 -6.96 -3.76 -12.80
CA VAL A 349 -7.58 -4.29 -11.58
C VAL A 349 -7.81 -5.78 -11.76
N SER A 350 -7.01 -6.59 -11.07
CA SER A 350 -7.13 -8.05 -11.08
C SER A 350 -7.82 -8.62 -9.84
N GLY A 351 -8.22 -7.76 -8.89
CA GLY A 351 -8.92 -8.15 -7.67
C GLY A 351 -9.01 -7.01 -6.66
N GLY A 352 -9.46 -7.31 -5.45
CA GLY A 352 -9.65 -6.33 -4.38
C GLY A 352 -10.94 -5.53 -4.50
N THR A 353 -11.05 -4.46 -3.71
CA THR A 353 -12.18 -3.52 -3.72
C THR A 353 -11.67 -2.14 -4.11
N VAL A 354 -12.24 -1.54 -5.16
CA VAL A 354 -11.85 -0.23 -5.65
C VAL A 354 -13.07 0.70 -5.68
N ASN A 355 -12.96 1.86 -5.02
CA ASN A 355 -13.90 2.95 -5.10
C ASN A 355 -13.18 4.17 -5.68
N ALA A 356 -13.49 4.58 -6.90
CA ALA A 356 -12.89 5.71 -7.56
C ALA A 356 -13.96 6.77 -7.85
N ASN A 357 -13.80 7.96 -7.27
CA ASN A 357 -14.78 9.03 -7.38
C ASN A 357 -14.13 10.27 -7.96
N GLY A 358 -14.70 10.81 -9.01
CA GLY A 358 -14.35 12.13 -9.53
C GLY A 358 -14.93 13.23 -8.64
N GLY A 359 -14.20 14.33 -8.47
CA GLY A 359 -14.63 15.53 -7.79
C GLY A 359 -15.62 16.35 -8.63
N ASN A 360 -16.35 17.23 -8.00
CA ASN A 360 -17.31 18.10 -8.64
C ASN A 360 -16.68 19.40 -9.12
N SER A 361 -17.39 20.14 -9.98
CA SER A 361 -17.05 21.49 -10.38
C SER A 361 -18.32 22.35 -10.50
N ASP A 362 -18.25 23.58 -9.98
CA ASP A 362 -19.39 24.51 -10.03
C ASP A 362 -19.47 25.23 -11.37
N TYR A 363 -18.34 25.52 -12.02
CA TYR A 363 -18.32 26.28 -13.28
C TYR A 363 -17.66 25.56 -14.46
N SER A 364 -17.07 24.37 -14.27
CA SER A 364 -16.34 23.62 -15.30
C SER A 364 -16.84 22.18 -15.41
N ASN A 365 -15.93 21.23 -15.69
CA ASN A 365 -16.26 19.83 -15.84
C ASN A 365 -16.04 19.07 -14.52
N GLY A 366 -16.93 18.12 -14.21
CA GLY A 366 -16.70 17.14 -13.16
C GLY A 366 -15.54 16.21 -13.52
N GLY A 367 -14.85 15.68 -12.50
CA GLY A 367 -13.78 14.70 -12.66
C GLY A 367 -14.27 13.32 -13.02
N ASP A 368 -13.47 12.55 -13.73
CA ASP A 368 -13.77 11.14 -14.01
C ASP A 368 -13.50 10.26 -12.77
N GLY A 369 -14.23 9.15 -12.61
CA GLY A 369 -13.91 8.16 -11.59
C GLY A 369 -12.56 7.50 -11.88
N ILE A 370 -12.43 6.84 -13.04
CA ILE A 370 -11.17 6.26 -13.54
C ILE A 370 -10.90 6.81 -14.94
N ARG A 371 -9.71 7.36 -15.14
CA ARG A 371 -9.23 7.78 -16.46
C ARG A 371 -7.88 7.15 -16.79
N SER A 372 -7.79 6.56 -17.97
CA SER A 372 -6.52 6.12 -18.55
C SER A 372 -6.33 6.71 -19.95
N LEU A 373 -5.08 7.10 -20.26
CA LEU A 373 -4.71 7.51 -21.62
C LEU A 373 -4.26 6.32 -22.47
N ASP A 374 -4.26 5.12 -21.93
CA ASP A 374 -3.94 3.88 -22.65
C ASP A 374 -5.13 2.91 -22.55
N HIS A 375 -5.16 2.03 -21.59
CA HIS A 375 -6.23 1.04 -21.41
C HIS A 375 -6.72 0.98 -19.95
N VAL A 376 -7.93 0.48 -19.74
CA VAL A 376 -8.45 0.06 -18.43
C VAL A 376 -8.82 -1.42 -18.54
N ALA A 377 -8.09 -2.28 -17.81
CA ALA A 377 -8.34 -3.71 -17.74
C ALA A 377 -8.86 -4.10 -16.35
N ILE A 378 -10.06 -4.68 -16.28
CA ILE A 378 -10.64 -5.19 -15.02
C ILE A 378 -10.99 -6.65 -15.22
N SER A 379 -10.29 -7.53 -14.50
CA SER A 379 -10.49 -8.99 -14.62
C SER A 379 -11.00 -9.65 -13.33
N GLY A 380 -11.17 -8.89 -12.25
CA GLY A 380 -11.68 -9.40 -10.98
C GLY A 380 -11.91 -8.29 -9.96
N GLY A 381 -12.42 -8.69 -8.78
CA GLY A 381 -12.70 -7.78 -7.67
C GLY A 381 -14.02 -7.03 -7.80
N THR A 382 -14.23 -6.10 -6.87
CA THR A 382 -15.40 -5.20 -6.84
C THR A 382 -14.96 -3.78 -7.12
N VAL A 383 -15.42 -3.20 -8.22
CA VAL A 383 -15.05 -1.85 -8.67
C VAL A 383 -16.29 -0.96 -8.71
N LYS A 384 -16.22 0.17 -8.02
CA LYS A 384 -17.18 1.28 -8.16
C LYS A 384 -16.45 2.48 -8.69
N SER A 385 -16.94 3.04 -9.79
CA SER A 385 -16.31 4.18 -10.43
C SER A 385 -17.37 5.21 -10.78
N ASN A 386 -17.28 6.39 -10.15
CA ASN A 386 -18.28 7.43 -10.24
C ASN A 386 -17.66 8.70 -10.84
N GLY A 387 -18.28 9.21 -11.90
CA GLY A 387 -17.97 10.56 -12.40
C GLY A 387 -18.57 11.64 -11.48
N GLY A 388 -17.82 12.71 -11.26
CA GLY A 388 -18.27 13.89 -10.54
C GLY A 388 -19.22 14.75 -11.39
N SER A 389 -20.01 15.60 -10.75
CA SER A 389 -20.89 16.55 -11.43
C SER A 389 -20.10 17.80 -11.86
N GLY A 390 -20.50 18.40 -12.98
CA GLY A 390 -19.94 19.67 -13.45
C GLY A 390 -21.01 20.54 -14.09
N ASN A 391 -20.77 21.85 -14.18
CA ASN A 391 -21.71 22.75 -14.83
C ASN A 391 -21.67 22.60 -16.36
N LEU A 392 -20.47 22.43 -16.93
CA LEU A 392 -20.31 22.25 -18.38
C LEU A 392 -20.55 20.80 -18.79
N SER A 393 -19.95 19.86 -18.08
CA SER A 393 -20.11 18.43 -18.30
C SER A 393 -19.77 17.66 -17.02
N GLY A 394 -20.53 16.63 -16.71
CA GLY A 394 -20.14 15.68 -15.70
C GLY A 394 -18.97 14.80 -16.17
N GLY A 395 -18.20 14.28 -15.22
CA GLY A 395 -17.15 13.29 -15.46
C GLY A 395 -17.72 11.95 -15.87
N ASN A 396 -16.89 11.10 -16.43
CA ASN A 396 -17.25 9.73 -16.75
C ASN A 396 -17.02 8.81 -15.53
N GLY A 397 -17.78 7.73 -15.45
CA GLY A 397 -17.44 6.66 -14.53
C GLY A 397 -16.04 6.14 -14.85
N ILE A 398 -15.88 5.56 -16.04
CA ILE A 398 -14.57 5.14 -16.59
C ILE A 398 -14.40 5.73 -17.98
N ILE A 399 -13.21 6.28 -18.26
CA ILE A 399 -12.84 6.74 -19.61
C ILE A 399 -11.46 6.24 -20.01
N SER A 400 -11.36 5.65 -21.20
CA SER A 400 -10.09 5.18 -21.77
C SER A 400 -10.17 5.01 -23.29
N TYR A 401 -9.01 4.88 -23.95
CA TYR A 401 -8.96 4.46 -25.35
C TYR A 401 -9.43 3.01 -25.52
N ASP A 402 -9.09 2.13 -24.57
CA ASP A 402 -9.60 0.77 -24.54
C ASP A 402 -10.07 0.38 -23.13
N ILE A 403 -11.20 -0.33 -23.07
CA ILE A 403 -11.77 -0.87 -21.84
C ILE A 403 -11.95 -2.37 -22.03
N ASP A 404 -11.13 -3.16 -21.33
CA ASP A 404 -11.20 -4.62 -21.32
C ASP A 404 -11.76 -5.11 -19.98
N LEU A 405 -12.96 -5.69 -20.06
CA LEU A 405 -13.67 -6.26 -18.93
C LEU A 405 -13.77 -7.76 -19.12
N SER A 406 -13.21 -8.54 -18.22
CA SER A 406 -13.13 -10.00 -18.33
C SER A 406 -13.13 -10.68 -16.97
N GLY A 407 -13.28 -12.00 -16.93
CA GLY A 407 -13.23 -12.75 -15.67
C GLY A 407 -14.45 -12.55 -14.77
N SER A 408 -14.29 -12.81 -13.47
CA SER A 408 -15.36 -12.75 -12.46
C SER A 408 -15.37 -11.44 -11.70
N LEU A 409 -15.59 -10.31 -12.38
CA LEU A 409 -15.62 -8.97 -11.78
C LEU A 409 -17.03 -8.54 -11.36
N GLU A 410 -17.12 -7.65 -10.38
CA GLU A 410 -18.31 -6.85 -10.10
C GLU A 410 -17.97 -5.36 -10.33
N LEU A 411 -18.52 -4.78 -11.41
CA LEU A 411 -18.30 -3.37 -11.76
C LEU A 411 -19.60 -2.59 -11.70
N THR A 412 -19.58 -1.47 -11.03
CA THR A 412 -20.60 -0.42 -11.14
C THR A 412 -19.92 0.86 -11.60
N ALA A 413 -20.27 1.34 -12.76
CA ALA A 413 -19.81 2.62 -13.31
C ALA A 413 -20.98 3.60 -13.39
N LYS A 414 -20.80 4.80 -12.84
CA LYS A 414 -21.81 5.86 -12.81
C LYS A 414 -21.31 7.09 -13.54
N ALA A 415 -22.14 7.61 -14.44
CA ALA A 415 -21.91 8.89 -15.10
C ALA A 415 -22.08 10.07 -14.14
N GLY A 416 -21.33 11.15 -14.32
CA GLY A 416 -21.58 12.45 -13.69
C GLY A 416 -22.60 13.28 -14.49
N SER A 417 -23.20 14.26 -13.85
CA SER A 417 -24.18 15.18 -14.46
C SER A 417 -23.51 16.50 -14.87
N PRO A 418 -23.93 17.15 -15.99
CA PRO A 418 -24.67 16.59 -17.11
C PRO A 418 -23.75 15.84 -18.10
N ASN A 419 -24.30 15.05 -18.98
CA ASN A 419 -23.64 14.46 -20.17
C ASN A 419 -22.44 13.54 -19.93
N GLY A 420 -22.09 13.20 -18.69
CA GLY A 420 -21.09 12.16 -18.41
C GLY A 420 -21.53 10.80 -18.95
N LYS A 421 -20.60 9.88 -19.14
CA LYS A 421 -20.83 8.48 -19.53
C LYS A 421 -20.42 7.53 -18.42
N ALA A 422 -21.13 6.41 -18.29
CA ALA A 422 -20.72 5.40 -17.32
C ALA A 422 -19.41 4.74 -17.74
N LEU A 423 -19.33 4.26 -18.99
CA LEU A 423 -18.16 3.59 -19.55
C LEU A 423 -17.82 4.22 -20.92
N SER A 424 -16.93 5.20 -20.93
CA SER A 424 -16.56 5.96 -22.13
C SER A 424 -15.34 5.34 -22.81
N ARG A 425 -15.55 4.66 -23.95
CA ARG A 425 -14.48 4.20 -24.83
C ARG A 425 -14.37 5.12 -26.04
N VAL A 426 -13.23 5.83 -26.17
CA VAL A 426 -13.00 6.80 -27.27
C VAL A 426 -14.17 7.81 -27.42
N GLY A 427 -14.73 8.26 -26.29
CA GLY A 427 -15.83 9.21 -26.28
C GLY A 427 -17.24 8.62 -26.58
N SER A 428 -17.37 7.32 -26.82
CA SER A 428 -18.64 6.62 -26.97
C SER A 428 -18.93 5.73 -25.76
N GLU A 429 -20.20 5.56 -25.37
CA GLU A 429 -20.59 4.59 -24.35
C GLU A 429 -20.24 3.18 -24.82
N LEU A 430 -19.60 2.36 -23.96
CA LEU A 430 -19.29 0.97 -24.25
C LEU A 430 -20.59 0.15 -24.31
N ASP A 431 -20.80 -0.61 -25.40
CA ASP A 431 -21.88 -1.58 -25.47
C ASP A 431 -21.51 -2.85 -24.68
N LEU A 432 -22.17 -3.08 -23.56
CA LEU A 432 -21.91 -4.22 -22.68
C LEU A 432 -22.25 -5.58 -23.30
N ASN A 433 -23.03 -5.62 -24.42
CA ASN A 433 -23.23 -6.88 -25.13
C ASN A 433 -21.96 -7.40 -25.79
N THR A 434 -21.01 -6.51 -26.11
CA THR A 434 -19.74 -6.87 -26.78
C THR A 434 -18.72 -7.56 -25.87
N ILE A 435 -18.92 -7.51 -24.56
CA ILE A 435 -18.00 -8.10 -23.59
C ILE A 435 -18.52 -9.38 -22.93
N LYS A 436 -19.74 -9.78 -23.25
CA LYS A 436 -20.43 -10.89 -22.57
C LYS A 436 -19.63 -12.19 -22.57
N ASP A 437 -19.01 -12.50 -23.71
CA ASP A 437 -18.24 -13.74 -23.91
C ASP A 437 -16.89 -13.75 -23.21
N LYS A 438 -16.44 -12.61 -22.65
CA LYS A 438 -15.21 -12.46 -21.88
C LYS A 438 -15.44 -12.60 -20.37
N LEU A 439 -16.71 -12.59 -19.94
CA LEU A 439 -17.09 -12.59 -18.53
C LEU A 439 -17.30 -14.01 -18.01
N ASP A 440 -16.76 -14.30 -16.85
CA ASP A 440 -16.93 -15.57 -16.17
C ASP A 440 -18.25 -15.65 -15.39
N PRO A 441 -18.70 -16.85 -15.01
CA PRO A 441 -19.84 -17.05 -14.14
C PRO A 441 -19.72 -16.27 -12.82
N GLY A 442 -20.75 -15.52 -12.49
CA GLY A 442 -20.82 -14.63 -11.33
C GLY A 442 -20.40 -13.19 -11.59
N ALA A 443 -19.88 -12.89 -12.78
CA ALA A 443 -19.56 -11.52 -13.17
C ALA A 443 -20.82 -10.65 -13.31
N LYS A 444 -20.68 -9.38 -12.91
CA LYS A 444 -21.74 -8.37 -13.04
C LYS A 444 -21.13 -7.03 -13.42
N VAL A 445 -21.62 -6.45 -14.51
CA VAL A 445 -21.25 -5.10 -14.95
C VAL A 445 -22.52 -4.26 -15.05
N THR A 446 -22.55 -3.13 -14.36
CA THR A 446 -23.69 -2.21 -14.33
C THR A 446 -23.21 -0.82 -14.72
N ALA A 447 -23.80 -0.25 -15.73
CA ALA A 447 -23.62 1.14 -16.15
C ALA A 447 -24.88 1.94 -15.78
N THR A 448 -24.70 3.06 -15.09
CA THR A 448 -25.80 3.94 -14.67
C THR A 448 -25.58 5.38 -15.15
N ASP A 449 -26.68 6.07 -15.39
CA ASP A 449 -26.65 7.51 -15.61
C ASP A 449 -26.34 8.28 -14.30
N ALA A 450 -26.34 9.60 -14.38
CA ALA A 450 -26.04 10.47 -13.26
C ALA A 450 -27.05 10.37 -12.10
N ASP A 451 -28.30 10.00 -12.40
CA ASP A 451 -29.36 9.82 -11.41
C ASP A 451 -29.32 8.41 -10.77
N GLY A 452 -28.41 7.56 -11.24
CA GLY A 452 -28.25 6.18 -10.75
C GLY A 452 -29.21 5.19 -11.44
N LYS A 453 -29.92 5.61 -12.48
CA LYS A 453 -30.75 4.72 -13.28
C LYS A 453 -29.85 3.84 -14.15
N VAL A 454 -30.09 2.54 -14.12
CA VAL A 454 -29.36 1.58 -14.95
C VAL A 454 -29.66 1.83 -16.44
N ILE A 455 -28.60 2.12 -17.20
CA ILE A 455 -28.67 2.29 -18.67
C ILE A 455 -28.28 1.00 -19.39
N GLN A 456 -27.32 0.25 -18.86
CA GLN A 456 -26.92 -1.06 -19.35
C GLN A 456 -26.51 -1.97 -18.18
N GLN A 457 -26.77 -3.27 -18.30
CA GLN A 457 -26.32 -4.25 -17.33
C GLN A 457 -26.07 -5.60 -18.00
N VAL A 458 -24.96 -6.24 -17.63
CA VAL A 458 -24.67 -7.64 -17.96
C VAL A 458 -24.42 -8.39 -16.65
N SER A 459 -25.04 -9.55 -16.50
CA SER A 459 -24.81 -10.46 -15.38
C SER A 459 -24.70 -11.88 -15.93
N ILE A 460 -23.65 -12.57 -15.57
CA ILE A 460 -23.44 -13.98 -15.92
C ILE A 460 -23.83 -14.83 -14.70
N PRO A 461 -24.94 -15.58 -14.78
CA PRO A 461 -25.36 -16.42 -13.66
C PRO A 461 -24.29 -17.43 -13.31
N ARG A 462 -24.12 -17.70 -12.02
CA ARG A 462 -23.35 -18.87 -11.60
C ARG A 462 -24.10 -20.12 -12.01
N PRO A 463 -23.43 -21.20 -12.47
CA PRO A 463 -24.09 -22.48 -12.67
C PRO A 463 -24.79 -22.89 -11.36
N VAL A 464 -26.08 -23.19 -11.47
CA VAL A 464 -26.81 -23.79 -10.35
C VAL A 464 -26.32 -25.21 -10.24
N GLU A 465 -25.64 -25.56 -9.17
CA GLU A 465 -25.30 -26.96 -8.86
C GLU A 465 -26.63 -27.72 -8.76
N PRO A 466 -26.82 -28.85 -9.47
CA PRO A 466 -28.06 -29.62 -9.39
C PRO A 466 -28.30 -30.01 -7.92
N GLU A 467 -29.41 -29.61 -7.34
CA GLU A 467 -29.83 -30.12 -6.03
C GLU A 467 -29.98 -31.64 -6.15
N GLU A 468 -29.17 -32.39 -5.42
CA GLU A 468 -29.44 -33.82 -5.21
C GLU A 468 -30.84 -33.95 -4.56
N PRO A 469 -31.67 -34.90 -4.99
CA PRO A 469 -33.01 -35.03 -4.46
C PRO A 469 -32.94 -35.33 -2.95
N SER A 470 -33.38 -34.37 -2.17
CA SER A 470 -33.46 -34.46 -0.70
C SER A 470 -34.46 -35.56 -0.31
N SER A 471 -33.94 -36.63 0.30
CA SER A 471 -34.77 -37.52 1.12
C SER A 471 -35.20 -36.74 2.38
N SER A 472 -36.49 -36.54 2.49
CA SER A 472 -37.17 -35.87 3.58
C SER A 472 -36.91 -36.54 4.94
N SER A 473 -36.44 -35.80 5.95
CA SER A 473 -36.90 -35.92 7.34
C SER A 473 -36.58 -34.66 8.16
N ASP A 474 -37.62 -33.98 8.46
CA ASP A 474 -38.04 -33.28 9.69
C ASP A 474 -37.05 -32.48 10.56
N GLY A 475 -37.34 -31.19 10.68
CA GLY A 475 -37.37 -30.41 11.93
C GLY A 475 -36.06 -29.81 12.44
N GLY A 476 -35.83 -28.50 12.20
CA GLY A 476 -34.86 -27.72 12.99
C GLY A 476 -34.50 -26.36 12.41
N SER A 477 -34.90 -25.33 13.11
CA SER A 477 -34.73 -23.90 12.89
C SER A 477 -33.42 -23.47 12.24
N ALA A 478 -33.49 -22.79 11.07
CA ALA A 478 -32.35 -22.27 10.33
C ALA A 478 -32.07 -20.80 10.67
N THR A 479 -30.82 -20.52 11.05
CA THR A 479 -30.19 -19.20 10.95
C THR A 479 -29.48 -19.10 9.61
N PRO A 480 -29.49 -17.95 8.90
CA PRO A 480 -28.92 -17.85 7.55
C PRO A 480 -27.40 -17.80 7.58
N SER A 481 -26.76 -18.80 6.97
CA SER A 481 -25.32 -18.87 6.73
C SER A 481 -25.01 -18.29 5.36
N ALA A 482 -23.93 -17.47 5.29
CA ALA A 482 -23.34 -16.99 4.05
C ALA A 482 -22.74 -18.14 3.20
N PRO A 483 -22.69 -18.04 1.87
CA PRO A 483 -22.23 -19.12 1.00
C PRO A 483 -20.72 -19.35 1.15
N ALA A 484 -20.34 -20.55 1.54
CA ALA A 484 -18.98 -21.02 1.59
C ALA A 484 -18.63 -21.71 0.27
N SER A 485 -17.54 -21.29 -0.37
CA SER A 485 -16.93 -22.05 -1.47
C SER A 485 -16.16 -23.22 -0.87
N PHE A 486 -16.73 -24.42 -0.89
CA PHE A 486 -16.03 -25.63 -0.46
C PHE A 486 -15.48 -26.39 -1.67
N LEU A 487 -14.17 -26.68 -1.66
CA LEU A 487 -13.63 -27.72 -2.54
C LEU A 487 -13.95 -29.07 -1.91
N PRO A 488 -14.51 -30.04 -2.65
CA PRO A 488 -14.82 -31.36 -2.11
C PRO A 488 -13.59 -31.99 -1.45
N GLY A 489 -13.76 -32.45 -0.20
CA GLY A 489 -12.68 -33.11 0.53
C GLY A 489 -11.61 -32.20 1.16
N LEU A 490 -11.70 -30.88 1.00
CA LEU A 490 -10.89 -29.90 1.74
C LEU A 490 -11.77 -29.18 2.76
N THR A 491 -11.33 -29.15 4.00
CA THR A 491 -12.04 -28.47 5.09
C THR A 491 -11.09 -27.57 5.85
N VAL A 492 -11.54 -26.37 6.19
CA VAL A 492 -10.78 -25.48 7.08
C VAL A 492 -11.58 -25.28 8.36
N THR A 493 -10.91 -25.43 9.50
CA THR A 493 -11.53 -25.26 10.82
C THR A 493 -10.81 -24.16 11.62
N ASP A 494 -11.53 -23.54 12.54
CA ASP A 494 -10.94 -22.67 13.55
C ASP A 494 -10.30 -23.45 14.71
N LYS A 495 -9.83 -22.73 15.75
CA LYS A 495 -9.22 -23.32 16.94
C LYS A 495 -10.18 -24.23 17.76
N ASP A 496 -11.47 -24.07 17.57
CA ASP A 496 -12.54 -24.80 18.27
C ASP A 496 -13.09 -25.98 17.43
N GLY A 497 -12.45 -26.25 16.26
CA GLY A 497 -12.83 -27.32 15.34
C GLY A 497 -14.06 -26.99 14.48
N GLN A 498 -14.55 -25.74 14.52
CA GLN A 498 -15.69 -25.32 13.69
C GLN A 498 -15.26 -25.02 12.26
N ARG A 499 -16.04 -25.49 11.29
CA ARG A 499 -15.76 -25.20 9.87
C ARG A 499 -15.90 -23.70 9.60
N ILE A 500 -14.90 -23.16 8.92
CA ILE A 500 -14.86 -21.75 8.52
C ILE A 500 -14.69 -21.64 7.00
N SER A 501 -15.19 -20.55 6.44
CA SER A 501 -15.03 -20.23 5.01
C SER A 501 -13.59 -19.85 4.71
N TYR A 502 -13.15 -20.21 3.50
CA TYR A 502 -11.84 -19.87 2.97
C TYR A 502 -11.96 -19.42 1.51
N THR A 503 -10.99 -18.65 1.05
CA THR A 503 -10.85 -18.30 -0.36
C THR A 503 -9.88 -19.27 -1.01
N SER A 504 -10.22 -19.80 -2.19
CA SER A 504 -9.33 -20.68 -2.96
C SER A 504 -9.02 -20.05 -4.33
N ILE A 505 -7.75 -20.11 -4.72
CA ILE A 505 -7.26 -19.65 -6.03
C ILE A 505 -6.45 -20.79 -6.64
N ARG A 506 -6.79 -21.15 -7.89
CA ARG A 506 -6.00 -22.12 -8.69
C ARG A 506 -5.21 -21.35 -9.75
N GLY A 507 -3.93 -21.65 -9.89
CA GLY A 507 -3.08 -21.10 -10.94
C GLY A 507 -1.73 -21.78 -11.02
N ASN A 508 -1.24 -22.07 -12.22
CA ASN A 508 0.10 -22.65 -12.48
C ASN A 508 0.45 -23.84 -11.60
N ASN A 509 -0.42 -24.86 -11.54
CA ASN A 509 -0.26 -26.08 -10.73
C ASN A 509 -0.25 -25.86 -9.20
N VAL A 510 -0.68 -24.69 -8.74
CA VAL A 510 -0.77 -24.32 -7.32
C VAL A 510 -2.22 -24.11 -6.92
N LEU A 511 -2.65 -24.70 -5.81
CA LEU A 511 -3.89 -24.38 -5.14
C LEU A 511 -3.58 -23.56 -3.89
N SER A 512 -3.97 -22.29 -3.89
CA SER A 512 -3.81 -21.40 -2.73
C SER A 512 -5.12 -21.28 -1.97
N LEU A 513 -5.08 -21.53 -0.66
CA LEU A 513 -6.21 -21.44 0.26
C LEU A 513 -5.91 -20.37 1.31
N SER A 514 -6.73 -19.36 1.43
CA SER A 514 -6.52 -18.28 2.41
C SER A 514 -7.71 -18.08 3.34
N VAL A 515 -7.44 -17.80 4.61
CA VAL A 515 -8.42 -17.54 5.65
C VAL A 515 -8.06 -16.28 6.43
N GLY A 516 -9.04 -15.42 6.70
CA GLY A 516 -8.89 -14.20 7.50
C GLY A 516 -8.85 -14.48 9.01
N ARG A 517 -8.04 -15.45 9.45
CA ARG A 517 -7.88 -15.82 10.86
C ARG A 517 -6.41 -15.89 11.23
N PHE A 518 -6.07 -15.67 12.51
CA PHE A 518 -4.70 -15.82 13.03
C PHE A 518 -4.31 -17.29 13.23
N THR A 519 -5.30 -18.14 13.52
CA THR A 519 -5.14 -19.59 13.72
C THR A 519 -6.21 -20.31 12.95
N ALA A 520 -5.83 -21.35 12.22
CA ALA A 520 -6.75 -22.22 11.50
C ALA A 520 -6.07 -23.55 11.14
N SER A 521 -6.86 -24.59 10.91
CA SER A 521 -6.41 -25.89 10.47
C SER A 521 -6.99 -26.25 9.11
N LEU A 522 -6.13 -26.62 8.16
CA LEU A 522 -6.52 -27.22 6.89
C LEU A 522 -6.54 -28.74 7.04
N HIS A 523 -7.65 -29.36 6.68
CA HIS A 523 -7.88 -30.78 6.65
C HIS A 523 -8.06 -31.28 5.22
N ALA A 524 -7.34 -32.31 4.83
CA ALA A 524 -7.47 -32.97 3.54
C ALA A 524 -7.25 -34.49 3.66
N SER A 525 -8.06 -35.30 2.99
CA SER A 525 -7.76 -36.74 2.85
C SER A 525 -6.72 -36.97 1.74
N LEU A 526 -5.93 -38.02 1.85
CA LEU A 526 -5.00 -38.38 0.77
C LEU A 526 -5.73 -38.75 -0.53
N SER A 527 -6.97 -39.23 -0.46
CA SER A 527 -7.80 -39.43 -1.66
C SER A 527 -8.12 -38.11 -2.36
N THR A 528 -8.44 -37.06 -1.60
CA THR A 528 -8.64 -35.69 -2.15
C THR A 528 -7.35 -35.14 -2.77
N LEU A 529 -6.20 -35.37 -2.13
CA LEU A 529 -4.92 -34.92 -2.68
C LEU A 529 -4.56 -35.65 -3.98
N ARG A 530 -4.88 -36.96 -4.12
CA ARG A 530 -4.73 -37.71 -5.38
C ARG A 530 -5.61 -37.11 -6.49
N GLN A 531 -6.85 -36.76 -6.17
CA GLN A 531 -7.73 -36.11 -7.11
C GLN A 531 -7.18 -34.75 -7.57
N LEU A 532 -6.74 -33.90 -6.65
CA LEU A 532 -6.12 -32.62 -6.96
C LEU A 532 -4.85 -32.79 -7.81
N ARG A 533 -4.06 -33.84 -7.53
CA ARG A 533 -2.88 -34.17 -8.34
C ARG A 533 -3.25 -34.59 -9.77
N ALA A 534 -4.31 -35.36 -9.92
CA ALA A 534 -4.84 -35.74 -11.24
C ALA A 534 -5.39 -34.55 -12.02
N GLU A 535 -5.86 -33.54 -11.32
CA GLU A 535 -6.32 -32.25 -11.90
C GLU A 535 -5.15 -31.28 -12.20
N GLY A 536 -3.89 -31.70 -12.01
CA GLY A 536 -2.69 -30.92 -12.32
C GLY A 536 -2.20 -30.02 -11.19
N ILE A 537 -2.66 -30.21 -9.96
CA ILE A 537 -2.17 -29.46 -8.80
C ILE A 537 -0.95 -30.17 -8.20
N ASP A 538 0.21 -29.52 -8.22
CA ASP A 538 1.48 -30.02 -7.68
C ASP A 538 1.71 -29.56 -6.25
N THR A 539 1.19 -28.38 -5.88
CA THR A 539 1.39 -27.79 -4.56
C THR A 539 0.11 -27.16 -4.00
N ILE A 540 -0.02 -27.21 -2.68
CA ILE A 540 -1.09 -26.52 -1.94
C ILE A 540 -0.43 -25.49 -1.02
N THR A 541 -0.83 -24.24 -1.14
CA THR A 541 -0.44 -23.17 -0.22
C THR A 541 -1.60 -22.85 0.71
N PHE A 542 -1.41 -23.00 2.00
CA PHE A 542 -2.37 -22.60 3.02
C PHE A 542 -1.90 -21.34 3.73
N GLN A 543 -2.74 -20.33 3.80
CA GLN A 543 -2.41 -19.02 4.34
C GLN A 543 -3.44 -18.57 5.38
N THR A 544 -2.93 -18.16 6.53
CA THR A 544 -3.63 -17.40 7.57
C THR A 544 -3.07 -15.97 7.59
N ILE A 545 -3.59 -15.10 8.46
CA ILE A 545 -3.12 -13.70 8.55
C ILE A 545 -1.60 -13.61 8.82
N LEU A 546 -1.03 -14.52 9.62
CA LEU A 546 0.37 -14.45 10.06
C LEU A 546 1.28 -15.56 9.49
N CYS A 547 0.71 -16.63 8.94
CA CYS A 547 1.47 -17.79 8.49
C CYS A 547 1.05 -18.20 7.07
N SER A 548 2.04 -18.60 6.27
CA SER A 548 1.83 -19.24 4.97
C SER A 548 2.72 -20.47 4.86
N THR A 549 2.14 -21.60 4.50
CA THR A 549 2.87 -22.87 4.29
C THR A 549 2.49 -23.46 2.95
N THR A 550 3.49 -23.81 2.15
CA THR A 550 3.31 -24.51 0.87
C THR A 550 3.73 -25.96 1.03
N LEU A 551 2.85 -26.87 0.68
CA LEU A 551 3.01 -28.31 0.77
C LEU A 551 3.07 -28.92 -0.63
N SER A 552 4.00 -29.84 -0.87
CA SER A 552 4.04 -30.66 -2.09
C SER A 552 3.01 -31.77 -1.98
N VAL A 553 2.13 -31.89 -2.97
CA VAL A 553 1.11 -32.95 -3.01
C VAL A 553 1.78 -34.32 -3.12
N ASP A 554 2.84 -34.46 -3.92
CA ASP A 554 3.58 -35.74 -4.08
C ASP A 554 4.27 -36.16 -2.79
N GLU A 555 4.86 -35.23 -2.02
CA GLU A 555 5.48 -35.54 -0.73
C GLU A 555 4.42 -35.99 0.30
N LEU A 556 3.26 -35.35 0.35
CA LEU A 556 2.17 -35.75 1.24
C LEU A 556 1.62 -37.13 0.89
N LEU A 557 1.47 -37.43 -0.40
CA LEU A 557 1.00 -38.72 -0.88
C LEU A 557 1.98 -39.85 -0.57
N ALA A 558 3.27 -39.55 -0.45
CA ALA A 558 4.30 -40.54 -0.09
C ALA A 558 4.34 -40.85 1.43
N MET A 559 3.67 -40.06 2.28
CA MET A 559 3.76 -40.16 3.75
C MET A 559 2.67 -41.00 4.40
N GLY A 560 1.58 -41.40 3.71
CA GLY A 560 0.44 -42.05 4.32
C GLY A 560 -0.23 -43.17 3.49
N GLY A 561 -1.08 -43.98 4.15
CA GLY A 561 -1.95 -44.99 3.50
C GLY A 561 -3.19 -44.31 2.84
N GLU A 562 -4.03 -45.15 2.18
CA GLU A 562 -5.10 -44.65 1.29
C GLU A 562 -6.10 -43.68 1.95
N ASP A 563 -6.40 -43.87 3.23
CA ASP A 563 -7.40 -43.06 3.98
C ASP A 563 -6.78 -42.13 5.03
N ALA A 564 -5.48 -41.86 4.97
CA ALA A 564 -4.84 -41.02 5.95
C ALA A 564 -5.28 -39.55 5.76
N GLU A 565 -5.57 -38.88 6.86
CA GLU A 565 -5.90 -37.44 6.90
C GLU A 565 -4.61 -36.62 7.04
N VAL A 566 -4.51 -35.57 6.27
CA VAL A 566 -3.49 -34.52 6.39
C VAL A 566 -4.11 -33.36 7.12
N VAL A 567 -3.48 -32.92 8.22
CA VAL A 567 -3.91 -31.73 8.98
C VAL A 567 -2.72 -30.79 9.10
N LEU A 568 -2.84 -29.60 8.49
CA LEU A 568 -1.90 -28.50 8.67
C LEU A 568 -2.56 -27.43 9.55
N THR A 569 -2.02 -27.23 10.75
CA THR A 569 -2.50 -26.22 11.67
C THR A 569 -1.52 -25.05 11.75
N HIS A 570 -2.01 -23.85 11.48
CA HIS A 570 -1.29 -22.61 11.73
C HIS A 570 -1.66 -22.04 13.11
N HIS A 571 -0.64 -21.83 13.92
CA HIS A 571 -0.69 -21.08 15.18
C HIS A 571 -0.10 -19.68 14.97
N ILE A 572 -0.25 -18.79 15.94
CA ILE A 572 0.25 -17.40 15.85
C ILE A 572 1.76 -17.32 15.53
N ARG A 573 2.56 -18.31 15.97
CA ARG A 573 4.04 -18.30 15.82
C ARG A 573 4.63 -19.64 15.36
N SER A 574 3.81 -20.59 14.97
CA SER A 574 4.27 -21.93 14.55
C SER A 574 3.24 -22.59 13.66
N SER A 575 3.69 -23.58 12.89
CA SER A 575 2.80 -24.47 12.12
C SER A 575 3.09 -25.90 12.50
N THR A 576 2.07 -26.73 12.56
CA THR A 576 2.18 -28.16 12.78
C THR A 576 1.52 -28.91 11.64
N LEU A 577 2.21 -29.94 11.12
CA LEU A 577 1.69 -30.83 10.08
C LEU A 577 1.60 -32.24 10.63
N THR A 578 0.46 -32.89 10.43
CA THR A 578 0.28 -34.29 10.74
C THR A 578 -0.27 -35.04 9.52
N VAL A 579 0.19 -36.27 9.31
CA VAL A 579 -0.33 -37.20 8.30
C VAL A 579 -0.69 -38.52 8.98
N GLY A 580 -1.97 -38.91 8.89
CA GLY A 580 -2.45 -40.11 9.61
C GLY A 580 -2.26 -39.99 11.13
N GLY A 581 -2.37 -38.77 11.69
CA GLY A 581 -2.20 -38.50 13.12
C GLY A 581 -0.75 -38.48 13.63
N LYS A 582 0.25 -38.67 12.75
CA LYS A 582 1.68 -38.59 13.11
C LYS A 582 2.24 -37.23 12.68
N ALA A 583 2.98 -36.59 13.57
CA ALA A 583 3.67 -35.34 13.27
C ALA A 583 4.78 -35.56 12.23
N VAL A 584 4.87 -34.63 11.27
CA VAL A 584 5.83 -34.66 10.16
C VAL A 584 6.87 -33.56 10.34
#